data_6fe7d8c61026095a3743ec1a88817e7d
#
_entry.id   6fe7d8c61026095a3743ec1a88817e7d
#
_cell.length_a   1.000
_cell.length_b   1.000
_cell.length_c   1.000
_cell.angle_alpha   90.00
_cell.angle_beta   90.00
_cell.angle_gamma   90.00
#
_symmetry.space_group_name_H-M   'P 1'
#
loop_
_entity.id
_entity.type
_entity.pdbx_description
1 polymer ?
#
loop_
_entity_poly.entity_id
_entity_poly.type
_entity_poly.pdbx_seq_one_letter_code
_entity_poly.pdbx_strand_id
1 'polypeptide(L)'
;RVADEAAATYYYSTKGTLQSIECAHGIRLTGAMNAEEMECFCRDHAIKLLIDAAHPFAQVLHQTIEKVSKCLQIPVIRYERRYPPRDEDLIWCDSYADAIHQMENKGIQRLLALSGVNTLAPLRPYWRSHTTWFRILEREESLSLAEKQGFPQERLVFYREGEDELKLLEQLHPDAILTKESGFSGYFTDKVNAARQFGIPVFVVKRPALPETFYRVYGEDGLRKQIERLLPEFFPLKSGYTTGACATAA
;
A
#
# COMPACT_ATOMS: atom_id res chain seq x y z
N ARG A 1 -4.66 15.54 -6.67
CA ARG A 1 -5.14 16.00 -7.99
C ARG A 1 -6.66 15.99 -8.07
N VAL A 2 -7.37 14.82 -8.01
CA VAL A 2 -8.85 14.79 -8.08
C VAL A 2 -9.50 15.71 -7.04
N ALA A 3 -9.02 15.67 -5.79
CA ALA A 3 -9.55 16.52 -4.72
C ALA A 3 -9.23 18.00 -4.90
N ASP A 4 -8.12 18.36 -5.56
CA ASP A 4 -7.77 19.76 -5.85
C ASP A 4 -8.70 20.43 -6.91
N GLU A 5 -9.41 19.63 -7.69
CA GLU A 5 -10.43 20.15 -8.60
C GLU A 5 -11.69 20.64 -7.86
N ALA A 6 -11.81 20.32 -6.58
CA ALA A 6 -12.87 20.83 -5.73
C ALA A 6 -12.56 22.25 -5.25
N ALA A 7 -13.59 23.08 -5.20
CA ALA A 7 -13.48 24.41 -4.58
C ALA A 7 -13.49 24.35 -3.04
N ALA A 8 -13.50 23.15 -2.45
CA ALA A 8 -13.62 22.89 -1.03
C ALA A 8 -12.30 22.46 -0.41
N THR A 9 -12.11 22.81 0.86
CA THR A 9 -10.98 22.33 1.65
C THR A 9 -11.12 20.83 1.92
N TYR A 10 -10.01 20.08 1.79
CA TYR A 10 -9.92 18.69 2.19
C TYR A 10 -8.66 18.43 3.01
N TYR A 11 -8.67 17.36 3.79
CA TYR A 11 -7.52 16.95 4.59
C TYR A 11 -6.88 15.71 3.96
N TYR A 12 -5.54 15.65 3.98
CA TYR A 12 -4.83 14.45 3.61
C TYR A 12 -3.76 14.09 4.64
N SER A 13 -3.73 12.82 5.02
CA SER A 13 -2.83 12.32 6.06
C SER A 13 -1.68 11.52 5.45
N THR A 14 -0.48 11.78 5.94
CA THR A 14 0.72 11.00 5.63
C THR A 14 1.40 10.56 6.92
N LYS A 15 1.87 9.29 6.98
CA LYS A 15 2.55 8.78 8.17
C LYS A 15 3.86 9.52 8.44
N GLY A 16 4.64 9.82 7.40
CA GLY A 16 5.95 10.49 7.50
C GLY A 16 5.91 11.93 6.98
N THR A 17 6.96 12.68 7.27
CA THR A 17 7.11 14.10 6.87
C THR A 17 7.69 14.28 5.47
N LEU A 18 8.37 13.27 4.92
CA LEU A 18 9.13 13.34 3.68
C LEU A 18 8.28 13.39 2.39
N GLN A 19 7.02 12.97 2.44
CA GLN A 19 6.13 13.06 1.28
C GLN A 19 5.45 14.42 1.27
N SER A 20 5.91 15.34 0.46
CA SER A 20 5.16 16.56 0.14
C SER A 20 4.36 16.35 -1.14
N ILE A 21 3.08 16.70 -1.09
CA ILE A 21 2.21 16.74 -2.26
C ILE A 21 1.81 18.20 -2.43
N GLU A 22 2.09 18.76 -3.59
CA GLU A 22 1.58 20.09 -3.94
C GLU A 22 0.07 19.99 -4.15
N CYS A 23 -0.71 20.73 -3.38
CA CYS A 23 -2.15 20.78 -3.48
C CYS A 23 -2.65 22.20 -3.18
N ALA A 24 -3.67 22.64 -3.93
CA ALA A 24 -4.21 24.00 -3.84
C ALA A 24 -5.10 24.18 -2.61
N HIS A 25 -5.90 23.18 -2.23
CA HIS A 25 -6.92 23.27 -1.17
C HIS A 25 -6.74 22.21 -0.08
N GLY A 26 -5.67 21.42 -0.15
CA GLY A 26 -5.42 20.33 0.78
C GLY A 26 -4.68 20.78 2.04
N ILE A 27 -5.19 20.41 3.20
CA ILE A 27 -4.52 20.59 4.50
C ILE A 27 -3.84 19.28 4.87
N ARG A 28 -2.51 19.33 5.04
CA ARG A 28 -1.72 18.16 5.39
C ARG A 28 -1.76 17.86 6.88
N LEU A 29 -1.98 16.60 7.20
CA LEU A 29 -1.82 16.04 8.52
C LEU A 29 -0.64 15.06 8.52
N THR A 30 0.19 15.10 9.53
CA THR A 30 1.35 14.20 9.68
C THR A 30 1.20 13.35 10.92
N GLY A 31 1.64 12.12 10.83
CA GLY A 31 1.55 11.16 11.92
C GLY A 31 0.42 10.13 11.72
N ALA A 32 0.46 9.08 12.53
CA ALA A 32 -0.59 8.08 12.57
C ALA A 32 -1.63 8.50 13.61
N MET A 33 -2.90 8.35 13.29
CA MET A 33 -4.01 8.53 14.22
C MET A 33 -4.52 7.16 14.68
N ASN A 34 -4.78 7.01 15.98
CA ASN A 34 -5.57 5.92 16.48
C ASN A 34 -7.07 6.16 16.20
N ALA A 35 -7.93 5.21 16.60
CA ALA A 35 -9.36 5.32 16.28
C ALA A 35 -10.05 6.50 17.01
N GLU A 36 -9.65 6.78 18.23
CA GLU A 36 -10.22 7.87 19.04
C GLU A 36 -9.82 9.23 18.48
N GLU A 37 -8.54 9.40 18.16
CA GLU A 37 -8.00 10.61 17.53
C GLU A 37 -8.65 10.87 16.16
N MET A 38 -8.82 9.83 15.33
CA MET A 38 -9.47 9.95 14.03
C MET A 38 -10.96 10.28 14.17
N GLU A 39 -11.65 9.71 15.16
CA GLU A 39 -13.06 10.00 15.45
C GLU A 39 -13.25 11.45 15.89
N CYS A 40 -12.45 11.94 16.85
CA CYS A 40 -12.45 13.34 17.27
C CYS A 40 -12.19 14.27 16.10
N PHE A 41 -11.14 14.00 15.32
CA PHE A 41 -10.82 14.79 14.13
C PHE A 41 -12.00 14.86 13.15
N CYS A 42 -12.63 13.72 12.87
CA CYS A 42 -13.78 13.69 11.95
C CYS A 42 -14.97 14.51 12.47
N ARG A 43 -15.23 14.51 13.77
CA ARG A 43 -16.28 15.32 14.39
C ARG A 43 -15.94 16.81 14.37
N ASP A 44 -14.73 17.18 14.81
CA ASP A 44 -14.28 18.58 14.92
C ASP A 44 -14.24 19.29 13.56
N HIS A 45 -13.93 18.55 12.51
CA HIS A 45 -13.86 19.08 11.14
C HIS A 45 -15.07 18.72 10.27
N ALA A 46 -16.11 18.17 10.84
CA ALA A 46 -17.35 17.79 10.14
C ALA A 46 -17.09 16.95 8.87
N ILE A 47 -16.19 15.96 8.97
CA ILE A 47 -15.81 15.10 7.82
C ILE A 47 -17.02 14.27 7.40
N LYS A 48 -17.38 14.33 6.12
CA LYS A 48 -18.54 13.62 5.55
C LYS A 48 -18.15 12.41 4.69
N LEU A 49 -16.88 12.29 4.33
CA LEU A 49 -16.36 11.24 3.45
C LEU A 49 -14.91 10.93 3.81
N LEU A 50 -14.58 9.65 3.92
CA LEU A 50 -13.22 9.16 4.07
C LEU A 50 -12.74 8.51 2.78
N ILE A 51 -11.48 8.78 2.41
CA ILE A 51 -10.85 8.14 1.24
C ILE A 51 -9.61 7.39 1.72
N ASP A 52 -9.66 6.06 1.61
CA ASP A 52 -8.54 5.19 1.93
C ASP A 52 -7.70 4.92 0.68
N ALA A 53 -6.59 5.61 0.54
CA ALA A 53 -5.58 5.42 -0.51
C ALA A 53 -4.29 4.74 0.03
N ALA A 54 -4.34 4.16 1.23
CA ALA A 54 -3.18 3.58 1.88
C ALA A 54 -2.66 2.32 1.17
N HIS A 55 -1.45 1.89 1.53
CA HIS A 55 -0.89 0.65 1.02
C HIS A 55 -1.77 -0.55 1.41
N PRO A 56 -2.00 -1.55 0.52
CA PRO A 56 -2.90 -2.69 0.79
C PRO A 56 -2.58 -3.44 2.10
N PHE A 57 -1.33 -3.43 2.54
CA PHE A 57 -0.87 -4.05 3.79
C PHE A 57 -0.95 -3.13 5.03
N ALA A 58 -1.57 -1.96 4.93
CA ALA A 58 -1.79 -1.07 6.07
C ALA A 58 -3.02 -1.50 6.90
N GLN A 59 -3.04 -2.75 7.35
CA GLN A 59 -4.18 -3.38 8.04
C GLN A 59 -4.70 -2.58 9.22
N VAL A 60 -3.79 -2.08 10.08
CA VAL A 60 -4.18 -1.28 11.25
C VAL A 60 -4.95 -0.03 10.82
N LEU A 61 -4.47 0.66 9.78
CA LEU A 61 -5.16 1.85 9.26
C LEU A 61 -6.52 1.51 8.65
N HIS A 62 -6.61 0.43 7.87
CA HIS A 62 -7.89 -0.01 7.29
C HIS A 62 -8.93 -0.34 8.38
N GLN A 63 -8.51 -1.03 9.45
CA GLN A 63 -9.36 -1.35 10.60
C GLN A 63 -9.75 -0.08 11.39
N THR A 64 -8.84 0.86 11.56
CA THR A 64 -9.10 2.15 12.19
C THR A 64 -10.15 2.94 11.40
N ILE A 65 -9.98 3.05 10.09
CA ILE A 65 -10.94 3.73 9.20
C ILE A 65 -12.30 3.03 9.25
N GLU A 66 -12.35 1.70 9.22
CA GLU A 66 -13.59 0.94 9.30
C GLU A 66 -14.34 1.18 10.62
N LYS A 67 -13.60 1.16 11.74
CA LYS A 67 -14.18 1.43 13.08
C LYS A 67 -14.79 2.82 13.15
N VAL A 68 -14.05 3.84 12.72
CA VAL A 68 -14.51 5.24 12.72
C VAL A 68 -15.68 5.45 11.78
N SER A 69 -15.61 4.90 10.58
CA SER A 69 -16.68 4.94 9.59
C SER A 69 -17.99 4.37 10.13
N LYS A 70 -17.95 3.21 10.80
CA LYS A 70 -19.13 2.59 11.43
C LYS A 70 -19.67 3.41 12.59
N CYS A 71 -18.79 3.97 13.43
CA CYS A 71 -19.17 4.79 14.58
C CYS A 71 -19.87 6.09 14.15
N LEU A 72 -19.33 6.77 13.16
CA LEU A 72 -19.81 8.08 12.69
C LEU A 72 -20.77 7.99 11.50
N GLN A 73 -21.01 6.80 10.97
CA GLN A 73 -21.80 6.58 9.75
C GLN A 73 -21.29 7.36 8.53
N ILE A 74 -19.96 7.52 8.43
CA ILE A 74 -19.31 8.20 7.32
C ILE A 74 -18.94 7.17 6.27
N PRO A 75 -19.30 7.36 4.97
CA PRO A 75 -18.91 6.45 3.90
C PRO A 75 -17.41 6.48 3.65
N VAL A 76 -16.87 5.34 3.20
CA VAL A 76 -15.45 5.20 2.86
C VAL A 76 -15.30 4.79 1.41
N ILE A 77 -14.51 5.55 0.66
CA ILE A 77 -14.04 5.14 -0.66
C ILE A 77 -12.67 4.52 -0.52
N ARG A 78 -12.49 3.31 -1.01
CA ARG A 78 -11.18 2.68 -1.17
C ARG A 78 -10.65 2.94 -2.57
N TYR A 79 -9.57 3.73 -2.69
CA TYR A 79 -8.82 3.87 -3.93
C TYR A 79 -7.90 2.67 -4.11
N GLU A 80 -8.33 1.72 -4.94
CA GLU A 80 -7.65 0.44 -5.07
C GLU A 80 -6.65 0.43 -6.21
N ARG A 81 -5.58 -0.32 -6.02
CA ARG A 81 -4.54 -0.53 -7.03
C ARG A 81 -5.01 -1.56 -8.05
N ARG A 82 -4.45 -1.48 -9.25
CA ARG A 82 -4.57 -2.58 -10.21
C ARG A 82 -3.52 -3.63 -9.90
N TYR A 83 -3.90 -4.89 -9.98
CA TYR A 83 -3.03 -6.05 -9.76
C TYR A 83 -2.96 -6.90 -11.02
N PRO A 84 -1.80 -7.48 -11.35
CA PRO A 84 -1.75 -8.52 -12.36
C PRO A 84 -2.54 -9.76 -11.90
N PRO A 85 -2.95 -10.63 -12.80
CA PRO A 85 -3.45 -11.96 -12.45
C PRO A 85 -2.44 -12.69 -11.56
N ARG A 86 -2.93 -13.59 -10.73
CA ARG A 86 -2.05 -14.45 -9.92
C ARG A 86 -1.53 -15.58 -10.79
N ASP A 87 -0.23 -15.55 -11.06
CA ASP A 87 0.45 -16.59 -11.84
C ASP A 87 0.58 -17.87 -11.03
N GLU A 88 0.38 -19.02 -11.66
CA GLU A 88 0.42 -20.35 -11.03
C GLU A 88 1.84 -20.80 -10.69
N ASP A 89 2.86 -20.26 -11.33
CA ASP A 89 4.27 -20.54 -11.07
C ASP A 89 4.81 -19.83 -9.80
N LEU A 90 4.03 -18.92 -9.21
CA LEU A 90 4.36 -18.24 -7.97
C LEU A 90 3.80 -19.00 -6.76
N ILE A 91 4.54 -18.97 -5.67
CA ILE A 91 4.12 -19.59 -4.41
C ILE A 91 3.35 -18.58 -3.59
N TRP A 92 2.03 -18.69 -3.62
CA TRP A 92 1.11 -17.78 -2.94
C TRP A 92 0.90 -18.19 -1.49
N CYS A 93 1.27 -17.30 -0.56
CA CYS A 93 1.19 -17.50 0.88
C CYS A 93 0.07 -16.64 1.48
N ASP A 94 -0.74 -17.22 2.36
CA ASP A 94 -1.84 -16.51 3.01
C ASP A 94 -1.36 -15.54 4.11
N SER A 95 -0.19 -15.82 4.68
CA SER A 95 0.44 -15.02 5.73
C SER A 95 1.96 -15.16 5.70
N TYR A 96 2.66 -14.38 6.54
CA TYR A 96 4.10 -14.57 6.75
C TYR A 96 4.42 -15.89 7.46
N ALA A 97 3.54 -16.37 8.34
CA ALA A 97 3.69 -17.67 8.97
C ALA A 97 3.57 -18.81 7.95
N ASP A 98 2.61 -18.72 7.04
CA ASP A 98 2.47 -19.66 5.93
C ASP A 98 3.68 -19.61 5.00
N ALA A 99 4.20 -18.39 4.69
CA ALA A 99 5.42 -18.25 3.89
C ALA A 99 6.62 -18.93 4.54
N ILE A 100 6.81 -18.77 5.84
CA ILE A 100 7.88 -19.45 6.60
C ILE A 100 7.73 -20.97 6.46
N HIS A 101 6.55 -21.51 6.72
CA HIS A 101 6.28 -22.92 6.62
C HIS A 101 6.58 -23.49 5.22
N GLN A 102 6.14 -22.78 4.16
CA GLN A 102 6.39 -23.19 2.79
C GLN A 102 7.88 -23.11 2.41
N MET A 103 8.60 -22.09 2.87
CA MET A 103 10.04 -21.96 2.65
C MET A 103 10.83 -23.08 3.34
N GLU A 104 10.49 -23.38 4.60
CA GLU A 104 11.11 -24.48 5.35
C GLU A 104 10.86 -25.84 4.68
N ASN A 105 9.63 -26.12 4.24
CA ASN A 105 9.28 -27.36 3.53
C ASN A 105 10.04 -27.51 2.21
N LYS A 106 10.41 -26.40 1.56
CA LYS A 106 11.22 -26.41 0.33
C LYS A 106 12.72 -26.34 0.58
N GLY A 107 13.15 -26.34 1.84
CA GLY A 107 14.57 -26.32 2.20
C GLY A 107 15.31 -25.02 1.86
N ILE A 108 14.62 -23.90 1.75
CA ILE A 108 15.21 -22.58 1.46
C ILE A 108 16.10 -22.17 2.63
N GLN A 109 17.38 -21.90 2.37
CA GLN A 109 18.36 -21.49 3.37
C GLN A 109 18.77 -20.04 3.25
N ARG A 110 18.70 -19.48 2.05
CA ARG A 110 19.12 -18.13 1.71
C ARG A 110 17.96 -17.36 1.10
N LEU A 111 17.43 -16.38 1.80
CA LEU A 111 16.24 -15.63 1.38
C LEU A 111 16.58 -14.17 1.11
N LEU A 112 16.11 -13.63 0.00
CA LEU A 112 16.03 -12.18 -0.21
C LEU A 112 14.59 -11.69 -0.01
N ALA A 113 14.34 -10.97 1.10
CA ALA A 113 13.04 -10.42 1.43
C ALA A 113 12.88 -9.01 0.82
N LEU A 114 12.09 -8.92 -0.24
CA LEU A 114 11.74 -7.66 -0.94
C LEU A 114 10.41 -7.07 -0.42
N SER A 115 10.16 -7.25 0.85
CA SER A 115 8.88 -6.94 1.51
C SER A 115 8.93 -5.72 2.44
N GLY A 116 10.12 -5.12 2.61
CA GLY A 116 10.34 -3.90 3.38
C GLY A 116 10.48 -4.12 4.90
N VAL A 117 10.97 -3.10 5.61
CA VAL A 117 11.38 -3.17 7.02
C VAL A 117 10.31 -3.67 7.99
N ASN A 118 9.05 -3.35 7.76
CA ASN A 118 7.94 -3.78 8.63
C ASN A 118 7.73 -5.30 8.67
N THR A 119 8.40 -6.05 7.80
CA THR A 119 8.29 -7.51 7.74
C THR A 119 9.40 -8.23 8.50
N LEU A 120 10.33 -7.50 9.08
CA LEU A 120 11.33 -8.05 9.98
C LEU A 120 10.70 -8.79 11.16
N ALA A 121 9.69 -8.19 11.82
CA ALA A 121 9.03 -8.80 12.97
C ALA A 121 8.31 -10.11 12.63
N PRO A 122 7.39 -10.18 11.65
CA PRO A 122 6.71 -11.42 11.32
C PRO A 122 7.63 -12.50 10.72
N LEU A 123 8.76 -12.12 10.10
CA LEU A 123 9.74 -13.07 9.57
C LEU A 123 10.87 -13.41 10.57
N ARG A 124 10.79 -12.91 11.81
CA ARG A 124 11.80 -13.12 12.83
C ARG A 124 12.10 -14.61 13.12
N PRO A 125 11.12 -15.53 13.20
CA PRO A 125 11.41 -16.95 13.38
C PRO A 125 12.33 -17.50 12.29
N TYR A 126 12.15 -17.06 11.05
CA TYR A 126 12.91 -17.51 9.91
C TYR A 126 14.32 -16.91 9.83
N TRP A 127 14.46 -15.58 9.87
CA TRP A 127 15.77 -14.94 9.68
C TRP A 127 16.77 -15.13 10.85
N ARG A 128 16.29 -15.61 12.01
CA ARG A 128 17.17 -16.00 13.12
C ARG A 128 17.91 -17.31 12.88
N SER A 129 17.37 -18.19 12.08
CA SER A 129 17.91 -19.51 11.78
C SER A 129 18.44 -19.66 10.36
N HIS A 130 18.07 -18.74 9.45
CA HIS A 130 18.43 -18.81 8.04
C HIS A 130 19.10 -17.50 7.57
N THR A 131 19.94 -17.60 6.55
CA THR A 131 20.53 -16.41 5.94
C THR A 131 19.45 -15.61 5.21
N THR A 132 19.16 -14.41 5.69
CA THR A 132 18.12 -13.57 5.11
C THR A 132 18.62 -12.15 4.92
N TRP A 133 18.45 -11.62 3.72
CA TRP A 133 18.64 -10.19 3.42
C TRP A 133 17.29 -9.51 3.33
N PHE A 134 17.20 -8.28 3.85
CA PHE A 134 16.00 -7.45 3.69
C PHE A 134 16.31 -6.22 2.87
N ARG A 135 15.58 -6.02 1.78
CA ARG A 135 15.64 -4.77 1.04
C ARG A 135 14.68 -3.75 1.65
N ILE A 136 15.25 -2.65 2.08
CA ILE A 136 14.55 -1.56 2.78
C ILE A 136 14.86 -0.22 2.12
N LEU A 137 14.04 0.79 2.42
CA LEU A 137 14.38 2.18 2.10
C LEU A 137 15.44 2.67 3.07
N GLU A 138 16.46 3.36 2.56
CA GLU A 138 17.53 3.98 3.37
C GLU A 138 16.98 5.22 4.09
N ARG A 139 16.33 4.97 5.23
CA ARG A 139 15.72 5.98 6.10
C ARG A 139 16.07 5.70 7.54
N GLU A 140 16.26 6.75 8.32
CA GLU A 140 16.57 6.64 9.75
C GLU A 140 15.54 5.77 10.50
N GLU A 141 14.25 5.95 10.21
CA GLU A 141 13.16 5.17 10.81
C GLU A 141 13.26 3.67 10.46
N SER A 142 13.70 3.35 9.22
CA SER A 142 13.87 1.96 8.80
C SER A 142 15.08 1.32 9.49
N LEU A 143 16.18 2.06 9.62
CA LEU A 143 17.38 1.61 10.32
C LEU A 143 17.10 1.41 11.81
N SER A 144 16.49 2.39 12.47
CA SER A 144 16.09 2.30 13.88
C SER A 144 15.16 1.11 14.14
N LEU A 145 14.22 0.83 13.23
CA LEU A 145 13.33 -0.32 13.37
C LEU A 145 14.10 -1.65 13.21
N ALA A 146 15.02 -1.74 12.27
CA ALA A 146 15.85 -2.93 12.08
C ALA A 146 16.74 -3.19 13.32
N GLU A 147 17.36 -2.15 13.86
CA GLU A 147 18.16 -2.23 15.06
C GLU A 147 17.33 -2.67 16.28
N LYS A 148 16.15 -2.09 16.50
CA LYS A 148 15.21 -2.48 17.57
C LYS A 148 14.78 -3.95 17.47
N GLN A 149 14.73 -4.50 16.26
CA GLN A 149 14.42 -5.92 16.04
C GLN A 149 15.65 -6.82 16.24
N GLY A 150 16.85 -6.24 16.38
CA GLY A 150 18.13 -6.96 16.46
C GLY A 150 18.51 -7.64 15.14
N PHE A 151 18.11 -7.03 14.02
CA PHE A 151 18.46 -7.54 12.69
C PHE A 151 19.90 -7.08 12.31
N PRO A 152 20.76 -7.99 11.78
CA PRO A 152 22.13 -7.65 11.39
C PRO A 152 22.18 -6.61 10.29
N GLN A 153 22.90 -5.50 10.52
CA GLN A 153 22.96 -4.38 9.57
C GLN A 153 23.62 -4.77 8.24
N GLU A 154 24.60 -5.69 8.28
CA GLU A 154 25.30 -6.20 7.10
C GLU A 154 24.40 -7.04 6.15
N ARG A 155 23.21 -7.39 6.60
CA ARG A 155 22.18 -8.09 5.79
C ARG A 155 21.06 -7.16 5.32
N LEU A 156 21.17 -5.85 5.58
CA LEU A 156 20.28 -4.85 5.01
C LEU A 156 20.77 -4.47 3.61
N VAL A 157 19.86 -4.47 2.65
CA VAL A 157 20.06 -4.01 1.28
C VAL A 157 19.21 -2.75 1.09
N PHE A 158 19.81 -1.67 0.61
CA PHE A 158 19.08 -0.43 0.39
C PHE A 158 18.49 -0.39 -1.00
N TYR A 159 17.20 -0.04 -1.07
CA TYR A 159 16.54 0.18 -2.35
C TYR A 159 17.08 1.46 -3.01
N ARG A 160 17.45 1.36 -4.26
CA ARG A 160 17.80 2.49 -5.13
C ARG A 160 16.93 2.44 -6.37
N GLU A 161 16.38 3.60 -6.75
CA GLU A 161 15.55 3.69 -7.93
C GLU A 161 16.39 3.42 -9.20
N GLY A 162 15.85 2.61 -10.11
CA GLY A 162 16.55 2.19 -11.34
C GLY A 162 17.60 1.10 -11.15
N GLU A 163 17.75 0.53 -9.96
CA GLU A 163 18.64 -0.60 -9.71
C GLU A 163 18.10 -1.88 -10.39
N ASP A 164 18.99 -2.60 -11.03
CA ASP A 164 18.69 -3.85 -11.71
C ASP A 164 18.50 -4.97 -10.66
N GLU A 165 17.29 -5.48 -10.58
CA GLU A 165 16.95 -6.58 -9.66
C GLU A 165 17.80 -7.83 -9.89
N LEU A 166 18.15 -8.11 -11.13
CA LEU A 166 18.96 -9.29 -11.48
C LEU A 166 20.37 -9.21 -10.92
N LYS A 167 21.01 -8.03 -10.99
CA LYS A 167 22.34 -7.81 -10.40
C LYS A 167 22.37 -8.06 -8.89
N LEU A 168 21.30 -7.69 -8.20
CA LEU A 168 21.18 -7.96 -6.77
C LEU A 168 21.09 -9.48 -6.50
N LEU A 169 20.35 -10.21 -7.30
CA LEU A 169 20.28 -11.68 -7.21
C LEU A 169 21.63 -12.33 -7.51
N GLU A 170 22.35 -11.85 -8.52
CA GLU A 170 23.71 -12.30 -8.86
C GLU A 170 24.72 -12.04 -7.74
N GLN A 171 24.61 -10.95 -6.99
CA GLN A 171 25.49 -10.65 -5.88
C GLN A 171 25.22 -11.50 -4.63
N LEU A 172 23.94 -11.68 -4.30
CA LEU A 172 23.55 -12.33 -3.06
C LEU A 172 23.38 -13.84 -3.19
N HIS A 173 23.15 -14.35 -4.41
CA HIS A 173 22.84 -15.75 -4.68
C HIS A 173 21.80 -16.36 -3.71
N PRO A 174 20.60 -15.75 -3.57
CA PRO A 174 19.56 -16.30 -2.71
C PRO A 174 18.96 -17.56 -3.35
N ASP A 175 18.43 -18.47 -2.52
CA ASP A 175 17.67 -19.65 -2.98
C ASP A 175 16.24 -19.26 -3.38
N ALA A 176 15.74 -18.14 -2.85
CA ALA A 176 14.39 -17.65 -3.13
C ALA A 176 14.27 -16.15 -2.86
N ILE A 177 13.23 -15.54 -3.45
CA ILE A 177 12.77 -14.22 -3.00
C ILE A 177 11.42 -14.33 -2.31
N LEU A 178 11.18 -13.43 -1.35
CA LEU A 178 9.87 -13.20 -0.75
C LEU A 178 9.42 -11.76 -1.02
N THR A 179 8.24 -11.61 -1.56
CA THR A 179 7.64 -10.30 -1.82
C THR A 179 6.18 -10.24 -1.35
N LYS A 180 5.55 -9.09 -1.50
CA LYS A 180 4.12 -8.85 -1.20
C LYS A 180 3.34 -8.65 -2.49
N GLU A 181 2.09 -9.06 -2.52
CA GLU A 181 1.16 -8.71 -3.59
C GLU A 181 0.89 -7.18 -3.56
N SER A 182 1.83 -6.40 -4.09
CA SER A 182 1.83 -4.92 -3.99
C SER A 182 1.22 -4.21 -5.21
N GLY A 183 0.90 -4.96 -6.28
CA GLY A 183 0.40 -4.43 -7.54
C GLY A 183 1.50 -3.78 -8.39
N PHE A 184 1.11 -3.22 -9.55
CA PHE A 184 2.07 -2.63 -10.50
C PHE A 184 2.91 -1.51 -9.89
N SER A 185 2.33 -0.65 -9.07
CA SER A 185 3.04 0.45 -8.40
C SER A 185 4.05 0.03 -7.35
N GLY A 186 4.16 -1.27 -7.05
CA GLY A 186 5.12 -1.83 -6.10
C GLY A 186 6.28 -2.56 -6.76
N TYR A 187 6.49 -2.38 -8.06
CA TYR A 187 7.50 -3.09 -8.86
C TYR A 187 7.41 -4.61 -8.71
N PHE A 188 6.18 -5.12 -8.58
CA PHE A 188 5.94 -6.55 -8.38
C PHE A 188 6.42 -7.37 -9.58
N THR A 189 6.06 -6.92 -10.78
CA THR A 189 6.41 -7.61 -12.03
C THR A 189 7.92 -7.68 -12.25
N ASP A 190 8.66 -6.60 -11.94
CA ASP A 190 10.11 -6.56 -12.13
C ASP A 190 10.82 -7.57 -11.22
N LYS A 191 10.40 -7.66 -9.96
CA LYS A 191 10.92 -8.64 -8.99
C LYS A 191 10.67 -10.08 -9.44
N VAL A 192 9.46 -10.36 -9.91
CA VAL A 192 9.08 -11.69 -10.39
C VAL A 192 9.87 -12.05 -11.63
N ASN A 193 10.01 -11.14 -12.60
CA ASN A 193 10.76 -11.37 -13.83
C ASN A 193 12.24 -11.62 -13.54
N ALA A 194 12.86 -10.84 -12.66
CA ALA A 194 14.26 -11.04 -12.28
C ALA A 194 14.46 -12.42 -11.62
N ALA A 195 13.58 -12.83 -10.72
CA ALA A 195 13.67 -14.13 -10.07
C ALA A 195 13.47 -15.28 -11.08
N ARG A 196 12.53 -15.15 -12.03
CA ARG A 196 12.35 -16.11 -13.13
C ARG A 196 13.60 -16.23 -14.00
N GLN A 197 14.21 -15.10 -14.35
CA GLN A 197 15.44 -15.08 -15.14
C GLN A 197 16.61 -15.71 -14.36
N PHE A 198 16.68 -15.49 -13.06
CA PHE A 198 17.70 -16.08 -12.18
C PHE A 198 17.42 -17.56 -11.87
N GLY A 199 16.20 -18.05 -12.13
CA GLY A 199 15.82 -19.45 -11.95
C GLY A 199 15.47 -19.85 -10.51
N ILE A 200 14.99 -18.90 -9.67
CA ILE A 200 14.63 -19.14 -8.26
C ILE A 200 13.14 -18.94 -7.99
N PRO A 201 12.56 -19.67 -7.01
CA PRO A 201 11.17 -19.52 -6.64
C PRO A 201 10.86 -18.16 -5.99
N VAL A 202 9.62 -17.72 -6.20
CA VAL A 202 9.08 -16.50 -5.64
C VAL A 202 7.95 -16.82 -4.68
N PHE A 203 8.12 -16.48 -3.42
CA PHE A 203 7.07 -16.51 -2.42
C PHE A 203 6.35 -15.17 -2.36
N VAL A 204 5.04 -15.18 -2.47
CA VAL A 204 4.22 -13.96 -2.51
C VAL A 204 3.22 -13.98 -1.37
N VAL A 205 3.39 -13.08 -0.41
CA VAL A 205 2.37 -12.91 0.63
C VAL A 205 1.18 -12.18 0.01
N LYS A 206 0.02 -12.83 0.03
CA LYS A 206 -1.24 -12.27 -0.47
C LYS A 206 -1.61 -11.01 0.29
N ARG A 207 -2.18 -10.03 -0.42
CA ARG A 207 -2.73 -8.85 0.24
C ARG A 207 -3.89 -9.25 1.15
N PRO A 208 -4.02 -8.61 2.32
CA PRO A 208 -5.13 -8.88 3.21
C PRO A 208 -6.46 -8.46 2.57
N ALA A 209 -7.54 -9.11 2.99
CA ALA A 209 -8.88 -8.67 2.62
C ALA A 209 -9.15 -7.27 3.20
N LEU A 210 -9.81 -6.44 2.40
CA LEU A 210 -10.26 -5.13 2.83
C LEU A 210 -11.69 -5.21 3.35
N PRO A 211 -12.13 -4.27 4.22
CA PRO A 211 -13.49 -4.21 4.68
C PRO A 211 -14.48 -4.18 3.51
N GLU A 212 -15.54 -4.98 3.59
CA GLU A 212 -16.55 -5.08 2.54
C GLU A 212 -17.42 -3.82 2.43
N THR A 213 -17.47 -3.03 3.50
CA THR A 213 -18.21 -1.76 3.59
C THR A 213 -17.60 -0.63 2.78
N PHE A 214 -16.36 -0.79 2.30
CA PHE A 214 -15.68 0.23 1.52
C PHE A 214 -16.10 0.20 0.04
N TYR A 215 -16.44 1.37 -0.51
CA TYR A 215 -16.69 1.54 -1.95
C TYR A 215 -15.37 1.48 -2.72
N ARG A 216 -15.10 0.36 -3.39
CA ARG A 216 -13.86 0.18 -4.14
C ARG A 216 -13.94 0.87 -5.49
N VAL A 217 -12.92 1.69 -5.78
CA VAL A 217 -12.78 2.41 -7.05
C VAL A 217 -11.38 2.27 -7.62
N TYR A 218 -11.26 2.37 -8.93
CA TYR A 218 -10.01 2.27 -9.67
C TYR A 218 -9.83 3.52 -10.54
N GLY A 219 -8.62 4.10 -10.46
CA GLY A 219 -8.29 5.29 -11.26
C GLY A 219 -9.01 6.57 -10.84
N GLU A 220 -8.56 7.67 -11.40
CA GLU A 220 -9.04 9.01 -11.05
C GLU A 220 -10.52 9.20 -11.39
N ASP A 221 -10.97 8.72 -12.56
CA ASP A 221 -12.37 8.83 -12.99
C ASP A 221 -13.32 8.06 -12.08
N GLY A 222 -12.92 6.85 -11.65
CA GLY A 222 -13.70 6.05 -10.71
C GLY A 222 -13.82 6.74 -9.35
N LEU A 223 -12.72 7.31 -8.88
CA LEU A 223 -12.70 8.08 -7.63
C LEU A 223 -13.61 9.30 -7.72
N ARG A 224 -13.47 10.10 -8.79
CA ARG A 224 -14.30 11.28 -9.00
C ARG A 224 -15.79 10.97 -9.02
N LYS A 225 -16.22 10.01 -9.83
CA LYS A 225 -17.64 9.59 -9.93
C LYS A 225 -18.18 9.13 -8.58
N GLN A 226 -17.39 8.41 -7.80
CA GLN A 226 -17.84 7.93 -6.50
C GLN A 226 -17.94 9.06 -5.47
N ILE A 227 -17.02 10.05 -5.49
CA ILE A 227 -17.12 11.25 -4.67
C ILE A 227 -18.39 12.04 -5.05
N GLU A 228 -18.61 12.30 -6.33
CA GLU A 228 -19.81 13.02 -6.83
C GLU A 228 -21.12 12.33 -6.40
N ARG A 229 -21.11 11.00 -6.34
CA ARG A 229 -22.27 10.22 -5.88
C ARG A 229 -22.51 10.34 -4.36
N LEU A 230 -21.45 10.31 -3.54
CA LEU A 230 -21.54 10.31 -2.09
C LEU A 230 -21.59 11.71 -1.48
N LEU A 231 -21.01 12.69 -2.17
CA LEU A 231 -20.88 14.07 -1.74
C LEU A 231 -21.03 14.99 -2.96
N PRO A 232 -22.25 15.14 -3.50
CA PRO A 232 -22.49 15.87 -4.75
C PRO A 232 -22.00 17.33 -4.73
N GLU A 233 -22.02 17.95 -3.54
CA GLU A 233 -21.61 19.35 -3.34
C GLU A 233 -20.09 19.55 -3.32
N PHE A 234 -19.29 18.47 -3.34
CA PHE A 234 -17.84 18.59 -3.20
C PHE A 234 -17.17 19.23 -4.42
N PHE A 235 -17.65 18.93 -5.61
CA PHE A 235 -17.12 19.55 -6.81
C PHE A 235 -18.01 20.73 -7.25
N PRO A 236 -17.41 21.83 -7.75
CA PRO A 236 -18.19 22.92 -8.32
C PRO A 236 -19.02 22.42 -9.49
N LEU A 237 -20.27 22.90 -9.56
CA LEU A 237 -21.14 22.63 -10.71
C LEU A 237 -20.42 23.10 -11.98
N LYS A 238 -20.10 22.19 -12.87
CA LYS A 238 -19.65 22.55 -14.21
C LYS A 238 -20.86 23.11 -14.96
N SER A 239 -20.87 24.42 -15.21
CA SER A 239 -21.76 25.01 -16.22
C SER A 239 -21.33 24.47 -17.58
N GLY A 240 -21.88 23.34 -17.97
CA GLY A 240 -21.70 22.75 -19.28
C GLY A 240 -22.88 23.07 -20.16
N TYR A 241 -22.72 22.92 -21.43
CA TYR A 241 -23.79 23.01 -22.42
C TYR A 241 -24.99 22.22 -21.93
N THR A 242 -25.99 22.98 -21.49
CA THR A 242 -27.12 22.47 -20.78
C THR A 242 -28.09 21.75 -21.71
N THR A 243 -29.00 21.04 -21.13
CA THR A 243 -30.21 20.42 -21.61
C THR A 243 -30.79 20.96 -22.94
N GLY A 244 -30.53 22.19 -23.32
CA GLY A 244 -30.88 22.77 -24.61
C GLY A 244 -30.18 22.15 -25.83
N ALA A 245 -28.93 21.70 -25.68
CA ALA A 245 -28.18 21.04 -26.75
C ALA A 245 -28.63 19.55 -26.91
N CYS A 246 -29.07 18.90 -25.82
CA CYS A 246 -29.60 17.56 -25.88
C CYS A 246 -31.02 17.51 -26.46
N ALA A 247 -31.79 18.57 -26.28
CA ALA A 247 -33.15 18.67 -26.86
C ALA A 247 -33.15 18.97 -28.37
N THR A 248 -32.04 19.49 -28.92
CA THR A 248 -31.90 19.76 -30.36
C THR A 248 -31.38 18.56 -31.16
N ALA A 249 -30.88 17.50 -30.45
CA ALA A 249 -30.38 16.25 -31.05
C ALA A 249 -31.41 15.10 -30.98
N ALA A 250 -32.60 15.33 -30.44
CA ALA A 250 -33.74 14.45 -30.42
C ALA A 250 -34.79 14.98 -31.41
#